data_b5e4bc8e0e00628ea37ae4888575a7bd
#
_entry.id   b5e4bc8e0e00628ea37ae4888575a7bd
#
_cell.length_a   1.000
_cell.length_b   1.000
_cell.length_c   1.000
_cell.angle_alpha   90.00
_cell.angle_beta   90.00
_cell.angle_gamma   90.00
#
_symmetry.space_group_name_H-M   'P 1'
#
loop_
_entity.id
_entity.type
_entity.pdbx_description
1 polymer ?
#
loop_
_entity_poly.entity_id
_entity_poly.type
_entity_poly.pdbx_seq_one_letter_code
_entity_poly.pdbx_strand_id
1 'polypeptide(L)'
;MNWNKTQLLAILPQRMRQEHYEDVTEVRLRLGRPPRLMSCGGFRDLPGAVEEGELRYVLNAASGYSPWNAASMADGYLTAPGGHRIGVCGEAAGDGIKTVTSACIRIARDIRGVAEGMPTDGSLLILGPPGSGKTTLLRDYIRTRSKNQTVAVVDERRELFPEGFSRGENTDILSGTPKGRGIDMVLRSMGPSVIAMDEITCPEDCEALVRAAWCGVALLATAHASSVRDLSERPVYRPLVETGLFSRAVVLDRQWKWKIEEVAR
;
A
#
# COMPACT_ATOMS: atom_id res chain seq x y z
N MET A 1 -0.62 -18.52 -1.87
CA MET A 1 -0.48 -17.06 -2.03
C MET A 1 -1.31 -16.61 -3.22
N ASN A 2 -2.41 -15.89 -2.97
CA ASN A 2 -3.14 -15.23 -4.07
C ASN A 2 -2.46 -13.88 -4.31
N TRP A 3 -1.66 -13.79 -5.34
CA TRP A 3 -1.14 -12.53 -5.84
C TRP A 3 -1.78 -12.24 -7.21
N ASN A 4 -1.85 -10.98 -7.58
CA ASN A 4 -2.58 -10.55 -8.78
C ASN A 4 -1.85 -10.90 -10.08
N LYS A 5 -1.57 -12.20 -10.27
CA LYS A 5 -0.84 -12.74 -11.44
C LYS A 5 -1.55 -12.37 -12.74
N THR A 6 -2.87 -12.52 -12.77
CA THR A 6 -3.67 -12.21 -13.98
C THR A 6 -3.50 -10.76 -14.41
N GLN A 7 -3.55 -9.82 -13.46
CA GLN A 7 -3.39 -8.38 -13.73
C GLN A 7 -1.96 -8.05 -14.17
N LEU A 8 -0.93 -8.67 -13.54
CA LEU A 8 0.44 -8.53 -14.01
C LEU A 8 0.59 -9.02 -15.44
N LEU A 9 0.13 -10.23 -15.73
CA LEU A 9 0.26 -10.80 -17.08
C LEU A 9 -0.48 -9.98 -18.14
N ALA A 10 -1.59 -9.32 -17.78
CA ALA A 10 -2.35 -8.47 -18.69
C ALA A 10 -1.55 -7.24 -19.16
N ILE A 11 -0.68 -6.68 -18.30
CA ILE A 11 0.15 -5.52 -18.64
C ILE A 11 1.51 -5.89 -19.27
N LEU A 12 1.91 -7.16 -19.23
CA LEU A 12 3.19 -7.61 -19.80
C LEU A 12 3.07 -7.96 -21.30
N PRO A 13 4.12 -7.72 -22.10
CA PRO A 13 4.20 -8.18 -23.48
C PRO A 13 3.96 -9.68 -23.60
N GLN A 14 3.34 -10.11 -24.70
CA GLN A 14 2.92 -11.51 -24.88
C GLN A 14 4.02 -12.54 -24.64
N ARG A 15 5.24 -12.28 -25.14
CA ARG A 15 6.38 -13.18 -24.98
C ARG A 15 6.82 -13.36 -23.53
N MET A 16 6.49 -12.44 -22.63
CA MET A 16 6.86 -12.48 -21.22
C MET A 16 5.80 -13.18 -20.36
N ARG A 17 4.58 -13.43 -20.87
CA ARG A 17 3.46 -13.95 -20.06
C ARG A 17 3.60 -15.39 -19.60
N GLN A 18 4.48 -16.16 -20.25
CA GLN A 18 4.72 -17.57 -19.90
C GLN A 18 5.82 -17.76 -18.84
N GLU A 19 6.44 -16.67 -18.41
CA GLU A 19 7.50 -16.68 -17.42
C GLU A 19 7.01 -16.94 -16.00
N HIS A 20 7.94 -17.36 -15.14
CA HIS A 20 7.68 -17.58 -13.72
C HIS A 20 7.91 -16.28 -12.94
N TYR A 21 6.88 -15.83 -12.18
CA TYR A 21 6.89 -14.55 -11.47
C TYR A 21 6.74 -14.69 -9.95
N GLU A 22 6.65 -15.90 -9.38
CA GLU A 22 6.33 -16.09 -7.96
C GLU A 22 7.35 -15.48 -6.99
N ASP A 23 8.62 -15.46 -7.37
CA ASP A 23 9.71 -14.86 -6.62
C ASP A 23 10.10 -13.45 -7.11
N VAL A 24 9.57 -13.01 -8.25
CA VAL A 24 9.94 -11.75 -8.90
C VAL A 24 9.30 -10.56 -8.17
N THR A 25 10.11 -9.60 -7.78
CA THR A 25 9.68 -8.36 -7.12
C THR A 25 9.51 -7.20 -8.09
N GLU A 26 10.35 -7.16 -9.13
CA GLU A 26 10.32 -6.10 -10.15
C GLU A 26 10.60 -6.68 -11.54
N VAL A 27 9.95 -6.09 -12.55
CA VAL A 27 10.27 -6.29 -13.97
C VAL A 27 10.83 -5.00 -14.52
N ARG A 28 12.06 -5.03 -15.05
CA ARG A 28 12.73 -3.86 -15.61
C ARG A 28 12.85 -3.99 -17.12
N LEU A 29 12.26 -3.05 -17.81
CA LEU A 29 12.28 -2.95 -19.26
C LEU A 29 13.11 -1.73 -19.66
N ARG A 30 14.10 -1.93 -20.51
CA ARG A 30 14.94 -0.85 -21.05
C ARG A 30 15.08 -1.04 -22.55
N LEU A 31 14.78 -0.02 -23.32
CA LEU A 31 14.84 -0.05 -24.79
C LEU A 31 16.21 -0.56 -25.28
N GLY A 32 16.19 -1.54 -26.18
CA GLY A 32 17.38 -2.15 -26.73
C GLY A 32 18.17 -3.07 -25.77
N ARG A 33 17.63 -3.39 -24.59
CA ARG A 33 18.24 -4.31 -23.62
C ARG A 33 17.30 -5.46 -23.29
N PRO A 34 17.81 -6.64 -22.87
CA PRO A 34 16.98 -7.72 -22.38
C PRO A 34 16.07 -7.29 -21.22
N PRO A 35 14.81 -7.76 -21.17
CA PRO A 35 13.97 -7.59 -19.99
C PRO A 35 14.63 -8.26 -18.79
N ARG A 36 14.62 -7.59 -17.63
CA ARG A 36 15.24 -8.08 -16.40
C ARG A 36 14.20 -8.34 -15.33
N LEU A 37 14.18 -9.54 -14.78
CA LEU A 37 13.35 -9.94 -13.66
C LEU A 37 14.20 -9.91 -12.39
N MET A 38 13.80 -9.08 -11.42
CA MET A 38 14.48 -8.93 -10.13
C MET A 38 13.77 -9.80 -9.09
N SER A 39 14.53 -10.50 -8.26
CA SER A 39 14.04 -11.25 -7.09
C SER A 39 14.92 -10.98 -5.87
N CYS A 40 14.53 -11.48 -4.70
CA CYS A 40 15.34 -11.32 -3.47
C CYS A 40 16.72 -11.99 -3.59
N GLY A 41 16.85 -13.03 -4.42
CA GLY A 41 18.09 -13.78 -4.65
C GLY A 41 18.98 -13.24 -5.78
N GLY A 42 18.58 -12.17 -6.47
CA GLY A 42 19.31 -11.61 -7.59
C GLY A 42 18.42 -11.23 -8.77
N PHE A 43 18.93 -11.44 -9.98
CA PHE A 43 18.17 -11.15 -11.20
C PHE A 43 18.41 -12.19 -12.29
N ARG A 44 17.47 -12.27 -13.22
CA ARG A 44 17.63 -12.99 -14.48
C ARG A 44 17.16 -12.16 -15.66
N ASP A 45 17.83 -12.28 -16.78
CA ASP A 45 17.46 -11.60 -18.02
C ASP A 45 16.69 -12.56 -18.93
N LEU A 46 15.66 -12.06 -19.59
CA LEU A 46 14.90 -12.80 -20.58
C LEU A 46 15.53 -12.60 -21.98
N PRO A 47 15.38 -13.57 -22.91
CA PRO A 47 15.93 -13.46 -24.25
C PRO A 47 15.28 -12.31 -25.04
N GLY A 48 16.07 -11.73 -25.95
CA GLY A 48 15.66 -10.65 -26.85
C GLY A 48 15.68 -9.26 -26.20
N ALA A 49 15.89 -8.25 -27.02
CA ALA A 49 15.86 -6.85 -26.59
C ALA A 49 14.43 -6.33 -26.44
N VAL A 50 14.22 -5.38 -25.54
CA VAL A 50 12.97 -4.66 -25.40
C VAL A 50 12.80 -3.69 -26.57
N GLU A 51 11.67 -3.77 -27.23
CA GLU A 51 11.28 -2.92 -28.35
C GLU A 51 10.38 -1.75 -27.87
N GLU A 52 10.36 -0.67 -28.66
CA GLU A 52 9.50 0.50 -28.36
C GLU A 52 8.02 0.12 -28.26
N GLY A 53 7.55 -0.77 -29.14
CA GLY A 53 6.18 -1.28 -29.13
C GLY A 53 5.81 -2.00 -27.84
N GLU A 54 6.75 -2.70 -27.22
CA GLU A 54 6.54 -3.38 -25.94
C GLU A 54 6.43 -2.41 -24.77
N LEU A 55 7.28 -1.37 -24.71
CA LEU A 55 7.15 -0.31 -23.71
C LEU A 55 5.81 0.41 -23.85
N ARG A 56 5.43 0.77 -25.07
CA ARG A 56 4.14 1.41 -25.36
C ARG A 56 2.97 0.52 -24.95
N TYR A 57 3.05 -0.79 -25.24
CA TYR A 57 2.04 -1.75 -24.80
C TYR A 57 1.86 -1.75 -23.30
N VAL A 58 2.97 -1.86 -22.53
CA VAL A 58 2.94 -1.86 -21.05
C VAL A 58 2.28 -0.61 -20.51
N LEU A 59 2.64 0.57 -21.01
CA LEU A 59 2.08 1.84 -20.53
C LEU A 59 0.60 1.98 -20.85
N ASN A 60 0.19 1.60 -22.06
CA ASN A 60 -1.21 1.66 -22.47
C ASN A 60 -2.07 0.67 -21.65
N ALA A 61 -1.61 -0.58 -21.52
CA ALA A 61 -2.32 -1.58 -20.72
C ALA A 61 -2.39 -1.19 -19.23
N ALA A 62 -1.33 -0.62 -18.69
CA ALA A 62 -1.27 -0.17 -17.31
C ALA A 62 -2.16 1.05 -17.03
N SER A 63 -2.30 1.97 -17.99
CA SER A 63 -3.19 3.12 -17.88
C SER A 63 -4.67 2.76 -18.15
N GLY A 64 -4.97 1.53 -18.51
CA GLY A 64 -6.32 1.11 -18.95
C GLY A 64 -6.76 1.85 -20.23
N TYR A 65 -5.81 2.26 -21.05
CA TYR A 65 -6.04 3.09 -22.25
C TYR A 65 -6.74 4.43 -21.93
N SER A 66 -6.64 4.91 -20.69
CA SER A 66 -7.30 6.13 -20.22
C SER A 66 -6.37 7.34 -20.27
N PRO A 67 -6.76 8.44 -20.94
CA PRO A 67 -5.99 9.70 -20.92
C PRO A 67 -5.81 10.29 -19.51
N TRP A 68 -6.75 10.04 -18.59
CA TRP A 68 -6.70 10.53 -17.20
C TRP A 68 -5.61 9.84 -16.38
N ASN A 69 -5.33 8.57 -16.64
CA ASN A 69 -4.23 7.87 -16.02
C ASN A 69 -2.87 8.30 -16.61
N ALA A 70 -2.88 8.83 -17.84
CA ALA A 70 -1.68 9.41 -18.44
C ALA A 70 -1.23 10.71 -17.75
N ALA A 71 -2.13 11.44 -17.07
CA ALA A 71 -1.76 12.63 -16.29
C ALA A 71 -0.84 12.30 -15.10
N SER A 72 -0.93 11.10 -14.53
CA SER A 72 0.00 10.64 -13.48
C SER A 72 1.41 10.32 -14.00
N MET A 73 1.62 10.25 -15.29
CA MET A 73 2.95 10.15 -15.90
C MET A 73 3.79 11.42 -15.75
N ALA A 74 3.17 12.56 -15.44
CA ALA A 74 3.89 13.77 -15.09
C ALA A 74 4.77 13.57 -13.84
N ASP A 75 4.33 12.74 -12.90
CA ASP A 75 5.08 12.37 -11.69
C ASP A 75 6.10 11.24 -11.91
N GLY A 76 6.28 10.75 -13.14
CA GLY A 76 7.21 9.68 -13.48
C GLY A 76 6.77 8.27 -13.08
N TYR A 77 5.52 8.07 -12.68
CA TYR A 77 4.98 6.75 -12.38
C TYR A 77 3.47 6.65 -12.65
N LEU A 78 2.98 5.42 -12.73
CA LEU A 78 1.55 5.10 -12.76
C LEU A 78 1.26 3.84 -11.95
N THR A 79 0.03 3.70 -11.49
CA THR A 79 -0.46 2.49 -10.82
C THR A 79 -1.34 1.71 -11.78
N ALA A 80 -0.92 0.49 -12.10
CA ALA A 80 -1.65 -0.41 -12.98
C ALA A 80 -2.68 -1.25 -12.21
N PRO A 81 -3.66 -1.86 -12.92
CA PRO A 81 -4.56 -2.84 -12.35
C PRO A 81 -3.81 -3.89 -11.54
N GLY A 82 -4.36 -4.31 -10.38
CA GLY A 82 -3.67 -5.19 -9.45
C GLY A 82 -2.73 -4.48 -8.49
N GLY A 83 -2.67 -3.13 -8.51
CA GLY A 83 -1.83 -2.33 -7.64
C GLY A 83 -0.35 -2.33 -7.99
N HIS A 84 0.01 -2.85 -9.17
CA HIS A 84 1.38 -2.82 -9.67
C HIS A 84 1.81 -1.39 -9.94
N ARG A 85 2.94 -0.96 -9.40
CA ARG A 85 3.47 0.39 -9.60
C ARG A 85 4.50 0.39 -10.72
N ILE A 86 4.32 1.26 -11.71
CA ILE A 86 5.21 1.36 -12.86
C ILE A 86 5.90 2.72 -12.83
N GLY A 87 7.18 2.73 -12.50
CA GLY A 87 8.05 3.89 -12.69
C GLY A 87 8.50 3.96 -14.15
N VAL A 88 8.56 5.16 -14.71
CA VAL A 88 8.98 5.41 -16.08
C VAL A 88 10.12 6.41 -16.12
N CYS A 89 11.04 6.22 -17.08
CA CYS A 89 12.12 7.16 -17.36
C CYS A 89 12.28 7.34 -18.86
N GLY A 90 12.75 8.51 -19.26
CA GLY A 90 12.97 8.85 -20.65
C GLY A 90 13.29 10.34 -20.83
N GLU A 91 12.95 10.89 -21.98
CA GLU A 91 13.15 12.32 -22.25
C GLU A 91 11.97 13.13 -21.70
N ALA A 92 12.27 14.09 -20.85
CA ALA A 92 11.28 15.01 -20.32
C ALA A 92 11.06 16.18 -21.29
N ALA A 93 9.81 16.61 -21.43
CA ALA A 93 9.48 17.85 -22.16
C ALA A 93 8.27 18.52 -21.48
N GLY A 94 8.45 19.79 -21.07
CA GLY A 94 7.45 20.49 -20.27
C GLY A 94 7.22 19.78 -18.92
N ASP A 95 5.96 19.55 -18.60
CA ASP A 95 5.55 18.98 -17.30
C ASP A 95 5.49 17.44 -17.30
N GLY A 96 6.09 16.73 -18.27
CA GLY A 96 6.00 15.27 -18.32
C GLY A 96 7.07 14.57 -19.15
N ILE A 97 6.97 13.25 -19.27
CA ILE A 97 7.86 12.41 -20.06
C ILE A 97 7.31 12.29 -21.48
N LYS A 98 8.04 12.83 -22.46
CA LYS A 98 7.67 12.81 -23.88
C LYS A 98 7.99 11.45 -24.53
N THR A 99 9.17 10.93 -24.24
CA THR A 99 9.63 9.66 -24.82
C THR A 99 10.06 8.73 -23.69
N VAL A 100 9.43 7.58 -23.56
CA VAL A 100 9.79 6.59 -22.54
C VAL A 100 10.85 5.64 -23.10
N THR A 101 11.98 5.57 -22.43
CA THR A 101 13.10 4.65 -22.76
C THR A 101 13.23 3.49 -21.79
N SER A 102 12.59 3.59 -20.61
CA SER A 102 12.57 2.49 -19.65
C SER A 102 11.34 2.52 -18.74
N ALA A 103 10.95 1.33 -18.28
CA ALA A 103 9.90 1.12 -17.30
C ALA A 103 10.35 0.14 -16.21
N CYS A 104 9.97 0.39 -14.97
CA CYS A 104 10.19 -0.48 -13.82
C CYS A 104 8.84 -0.85 -13.21
N ILE A 105 8.39 -2.08 -13.41
CA ILE A 105 7.14 -2.60 -12.89
C ILE A 105 7.43 -3.25 -11.53
N ARG A 106 6.99 -2.63 -10.44
CA ARG A 106 7.02 -3.20 -9.09
C ARG A 106 5.77 -4.03 -8.88
N ILE A 107 5.98 -5.31 -8.57
CA ILE A 107 4.89 -6.28 -8.45
C ILE A 107 4.25 -6.15 -7.08
N ALA A 108 3.01 -5.72 -7.04
CA ALA A 108 2.21 -5.74 -5.82
C ALA A 108 1.70 -7.15 -5.53
N ARG A 109 1.72 -7.55 -4.25
CA ARG A 109 1.28 -8.86 -3.79
C ARG A 109 0.21 -8.73 -2.73
N ASP A 110 -0.89 -9.44 -2.90
CA ASP A 110 -1.93 -9.57 -1.89
C ASP A 110 -1.57 -10.70 -0.91
N ILE A 111 -0.77 -10.36 0.09
CA ILE A 111 -0.31 -11.31 1.12
C ILE A 111 -1.40 -11.46 2.18
N ARG A 112 -1.72 -12.70 2.56
CA ARG A 112 -2.74 -13.04 3.55
C ARG A 112 -2.16 -13.95 4.63
N GLY A 113 -2.80 -13.95 5.82
CA GLY A 113 -2.41 -14.79 6.95
C GLY A 113 -1.28 -14.21 7.80
N VAL A 114 -0.75 -13.02 7.47
CA VAL A 114 0.35 -12.39 8.23
C VAL A 114 -0.12 -11.75 9.53
N ALA A 115 -1.42 -11.49 9.66
CA ALA A 115 -2.06 -10.96 10.86
C ALA A 115 -2.64 -12.06 11.77
N GLU A 116 -2.37 -13.33 11.49
CA GLU A 116 -2.83 -14.43 12.31
C GLU A 116 -2.23 -14.34 13.73
N GLY A 117 -3.09 -14.50 14.75
CA GLY A 117 -2.69 -14.36 16.15
C GLY A 117 -2.65 -12.93 16.69
N MET A 118 -2.95 -11.92 15.87
CA MET A 118 -3.09 -10.54 16.38
C MET A 118 -4.39 -10.38 17.19
N PRO A 119 -4.39 -9.47 18.21
CA PRO A 119 -5.60 -9.18 18.98
C PRO A 119 -6.74 -8.70 18.09
N THR A 120 -7.96 -9.15 18.33
CA THR A 120 -9.14 -8.78 17.51
C THR A 120 -10.03 -7.72 18.16
N ASP A 121 -9.62 -7.17 19.28
CA ASP A 121 -10.34 -6.17 20.07
C ASP A 121 -9.57 -4.84 20.18
N GLY A 122 -10.28 -3.78 20.49
CA GLY A 122 -9.73 -2.45 20.77
C GLY A 122 -9.00 -1.79 19.60
N SER A 123 -8.34 -0.68 19.90
CA SER A 123 -7.49 0.07 18.98
C SER A 123 -6.08 -0.52 18.94
N LEU A 124 -5.46 -0.53 17.75
CA LEU A 124 -4.13 -1.08 17.55
C LEU A 124 -3.29 -0.19 16.63
N LEU A 125 -2.05 0.09 17.04
CA LEU A 125 -1.08 0.83 16.24
C LEU A 125 -0.02 -0.14 15.71
N ILE A 126 0.30 -0.07 14.42
CA ILE A 126 1.35 -0.87 13.79
C ILE A 126 2.57 0.03 13.56
N LEU A 127 3.68 -0.30 14.23
CA LEU A 127 4.94 0.42 14.17
C LEU A 127 5.96 -0.35 13.32
N GLY A 128 6.85 0.36 12.67
CA GLY A 128 7.97 -0.24 11.95
C GLY A 128 8.66 0.74 11.01
N PRO A 129 9.90 0.45 10.57
CA PRO A 129 10.62 1.29 9.62
C PRO A 129 9.94 1.29 8.23
N PRO A 130 10.33 2.22 7.34
CA PRO A 130 9.91 2.17 5.95
C PRO A 130 10.24 0.81 5.31
N GLY A 131 9.29 0.27 4.51
CA GLY A 131 9.48 -1.00 3.82
C GLY A 131 9.39 -2.26 4.70
N SER A 132 9.06 -2.16 6.00
CA SER A 132 8.90 -3.32 6.89
C SER A 132 7.63 -4.14 6.66
N GLY A 133 6.70 -3.68 5.80
CA GLY A 133 5.45 -4.39 5.52
C GLY A 133 4.25 -3.97 6.38
N LYS A 134 4.30 -2.80 7.06
CA LYS A 134 3.19 -2.27 7.87
C LYS A 134 1.85 -2.23 7.13
N THR A 135 1.84 -1.67 5.92
CA THR A 135 0.65 -1.60 5.06
C THR A 135 0.12 -2.99 4.71
N THR A 136 1.01 -3.97 4.48
CA THR A 136 0.64 -5.36 4.21
C THR A 136 0.01 -6.01 5.45
N LEU A 137 0.61 -5.81 6.62
CA LEU A 137 0.09 -6.31 7.89
C LEU A 137 -1.25 -5.64 8.24
N LEU A 138 -1.35 -4.32 8.10
CA LEU A 138 -2.61 -3.59 8.33
C LEU A 138 -3.72 -4.09 7.42
N ARG A 139 -3.45 -4.28 6.13
CA ARG A 139 -4.41 -4.80 5.16
C ARG A 139 -4.96 -6.17 5.58
N ASP A 140 -4.10 -7.07 5.97
CA ASP A 140 -4.52 -8.41 6.41
C ASP A 140 -5.25 -8.37 7.75
N TYR A 141 -4.83 -7.48 8.63
CA TYR A 141 -5.49 -7.27 9.90
C TYR A 141 -6.89 -6.65 9.74
N ILE A 142 -7.10 -5.74 8.80
CA ILE A 142 -8.43 -5.22 8.43
C ILE A 142 -9.34 -6.37 8.01
N ARG A 143 -8.86 -7.31 7.19
CA ARG A 143 -9.65 -8.50 6.80
C ARG A 143 -10.02 -9.36 8.00
N THR A 144 -9.10 -9.53 8.93
CA THR A 144 -9.36 -10.30 10.17
C THR A 144 -10.44 -9.63 11.02
N ARG A 145 -10.33 -8.31 11.21
CA ARG A 145 -11.31 -7.52 11.99
C ARG A 145 -12.69 -7.49 11.31
N SER A 146 -12.72 -7.40 10.00
CA SER A 146 -13.97 -7.31 9.23
C SER A 146 -14.83 -8.58 9.23
N LYS A 147 -14.32 -9.70 9.69
CA LYS A 147 -15.13 -10.92 9.85
C LYS A 147 -16.28 -10.74 10.85
N ASN A 148 -16.06 -9.92 11.89
CA ASN A 148 -17.01 -9.75 12.98
C ASN A 148 -17.36 -8.28 13.26
N GLN A 149 -16.79 -7.31 12.54
CA GLN A 149 -16.93 -5.88 12.78
C GLN A 149 -17.06 -5.13 11.45
N THR A 150 -17.81 -4.03 11.47
CA THR A 150 -17.84 -3.09 10.34
C THR A 150 -16.57 -2.23 10.37
N VAL A 151 -15.78 -2.27 9.32
CA VAL A 151 -14.51 -1.56 9.19
C VAL A 151 -14.60 -0.53 8.09
N ALA A 152 -14.45 0.75 8.42
CA ALA A 152 -14.26 1.80 7.44
C ALA A 152 -12.76 2.07 7.25
N VAL A 153 -12.31 2.03 6.01
CA VAL A 153 -10.92 2.29 5.63
C VAL A 153 -10.83 3.67 4.97
N VAL A 154 -9.95 4.52 5.49
CA VAL A 154 -9.61 5.80 4.86
C VAL A 154 -8.24 5.65 4.19
N ASP A 155 -8.26 5.53 2.87
CA ASP A 155 -7.09 5.22 2.03
C ASP A 155 -6.78 6.41 1.10
N GLU A 156 -6.12 7.43 1.64
CA GLU A 156 -5.82 8.66 0.90
C GLU A 156 -5.02 8.40 -0.38
N ARG A 157 -4.04 7.49 -0.31
CA ARG A 157 -3.10 7.19 -1.41
C ARG A 157 -3.53 6.02 -2.30
N ARG A 158 -4.65 5.36 -1.99
CA ARG A 158 -5.13 4.16 -2.69
C ARG A 158 -4.13 2.99 -2.66
N GLU A 159 -3.41 2.85 -1.54
CA GLU A 159 -2.35 1.84 -1.38
C GLU A 159 -2.79 0.64 -0.52
N LEU A 160 -3.85 0.79 0.31
CA LEU A 160 -4.34 -0.29 1.16
C LEU A 160 -5.02 -1.39 0.35
N PHE A 161 -6.00 -1.04 -0.48
CA PHE A 161 -6.74 -2.01 -1.28
C PHE A 161 -6.77 -1.62 -2.75
N PRO A 162 -5.64 -1.76 -3.47
CA PRO A 162 -5.62 -1.60 -4.91
C PRO A 162 -6.64 -2.51 -5.59
N GLU A 163 -7.01 -2.19 -6.82
CA GLU A 163 -7.91 -3.02 -7.62
C GLU A 163 -7.43 -4.47 -7.71
N GLY A 164 -8.34 -5.42 -7.50
CA GLY A 164 -8.05 -6.86 -7.48
C GLY A 164 -7.55 -7.41 -6.13
N PHE A 165 -7.26 -6.56 -5.14
CA PHE A 165 -6.99 -7.03 -3.79
C PHE A 165 -8.29 -7.39 -3.07
N SER A 166 -8.26 -8.50 -2.33
CA SER A 166 -9.38 -8.89 -1.50
C SER A 166 -9.58 -7.88 -0.37
N ARG A 167 -10.77 -7.36 -0.30
CA ARG A 167 -11.27 -6.58 0.84
C ARG A 167 -11.80 -7.54 1.89
N GLY A 168 -11.99 -7.09 3.11
CA GLY A 168 -12.72 -7.88 4.11
C GLY A 168 -14.22 -7.89 3.82
N GLU A 169 -14.96 -8.84 4.40
CA GLU A 169 -16.40 -9.02 4.15
C GLU A 169 -17.23 -7.78 4.53
N ASN A 170 -16.92 -7.15 5.67
CA ASN A 170 -17.59 -5.96 6.17
C ASN A 170 -16.64 -4.74 6.13
N THR A 171 -16.05 -4.47 4.94
CA THR A 171 -15.08 -3.39 4.77
C THR A 171 -15.55 -2.38 3.74
N ASP A 172 -15.75 -1.14 4.18
CA ASP A 172 -16.03 0.01 3.34
C ASP A 172 -14.76 0.83 3.12
N ILE A 173 -14.48 1.25 1.90
CA ILE A 173 -13.25 1.96 1.57
C ILE A 173 -13.57 3.34 0.98
N LEU A 174 -13.08 4.38 1.64
CA LEU A 174 -13.07 5.75 1.16
C LEU A 174 -11.66 6.11 0.72
N SER A 175 -11.46 6.35 -0.58
CA SER A 175 -10.15 6.60 -1.16
C SER A 175 -10.01 7.99 -1.76
N GLY A 176 -8.75 8.52 -1.79
CA GLY A 176 -8.42 9.74 -2.50
C GLY A 176 -8.90 11.02 -1.82
N THR A 177 -9.16 10.98 -0.52
CA THR A 177 -9.46 12.16 0.32
C THR A 177 -8.46 12.26 1.45
N PRO A 178 -8.11 13.50 1.92
CA PRO A 178 -7.27 13.67 3.10
C PRO A 178 -7.82 12.92 4.30
N LYS A 179 -6.95 12.28 5.09
CA LYS A 179 -7.33 11.34 6.17
C LYS A 179 -8.30 11.95 7.17
N GLY A 180 -8.01 13.15 7.69
CA GLY A 180 -8.87 13.82 8.65
C GLY A 180 -10.30 14.03 8.14
N ARG A 181 -10.44 14.50 6.89
CA ARG A 181 -11.74 14.66 6.24
C ARG A 181 -12.42 13.31 6.00
N GLY A 182 -11.64 12.31 5.57
CA GLY A 182 -12.16 10.96 5.32
C GLY A 182 -12.71 10.32 6.59
N ILE A 183 -12.02 10.45 7.72
CA ILE A 183 -12.49 9.98 9.03
C ILE A 183 -13.84 10.63 9.40
N ASP A 184 -13.94 11.96 9.30
CA ASP A 184 -15.19 12.68 9.59
C ASP A 184 -16.36 12.25 8.67
N MET A 185 -16.06 11.96 7.41
CA MET A 185 -17.05 11.47 6.44
C MET A 185 -17.57 10.07 6.82
N VAL A 186 -16.69 9.11 7.07
CA VAL A 186 -17.10 7.73 7.38
C VAL A 186 -17.79 7.63 8.73
N LEU A 187 -17.40 8.43 9.72
CA LEU A 187 -18.09 8.51 11.01
C LEU A 187 -19.56 8.93 10.86
N ARG A 188 -19.82 9.95 10.02
CA ARG A 188 -21.17 10.47 9.83
C ARG A 188 -22.06 9.60 8.96
N SER A 189 -21.48 8.90 7.99
CA SER A 189 -22.25 8.21 6.94
C SER A 189 -22.33 6.71 7.09
N MET A 190 -21.31 6.06 7.68
CA MET A 190 -21.17 4.60 7.68
C MET A 190 -21.38 3.97 9.06
N GLY A 191 -21.22 4.72 10.15
CA GLY A 191 -21.33 4.20 11.52
C GLY A 191 -20.42 2.99 11.81
N PRO A 192 -19.11 3.04 11.49
CA PRO A 192 -18.24 1.89 11.60
C PRO A 192 -17.95 1.55 13.06
N SER A 193 -17.69 0.26 13.35
CA SER A 193 -17.15 -0.17 14.64
C SER A 193 -15.63 0.05 14.73
N VAL A 194 -14.97 0.06 13.56
CA VAL A 194 -13.52 0.21 13.42
C VAL A 194 -13.22 1.17 12.29
N ILE A 195 -12.30 2.12 12.50
CA ILE A 195 -11.71 2.92 11.43
C ILE A 195 -10.25 2.52 11.24
N ALA A 196 -9.88 2.24 10.00
CA ALA A 196 -8.51 1.93 9.63
C ALA A 196 -7.94 3.00 8.68
N MET A 197 -6.70 3.42 8.93
CA MET A 197 -5.95 4.30 8.03
C MET A 197 -4.49 3.90 7.95
N ASP A 198 -3.88 4.08 6.78
CA ASP A 198 -2.45 3.88 6.66
C ASP A 198 -1.70 5.16 7.06
N GLU A 199 -0.51 4.99 7.55
CA GLU A 199 0.53 5.96 7.86
C GLU A 199 0.09 7.32 8.44
N ILE A 200 0.21 7.45 9.75
CA ILE A 200 0.08 8.76 10.43
C ILE A 200 1.30 9.61 10.06
N THR A 201 1.06 10.76 9.42
CA THR A 201 2.14 11.60 8.85
C THR A 201 2.23 13.00 9.44
N CYS A 202 1.14 13.50 10.00
CA CYS A 202 1.05 14.87 10.51
C CYS A 202 0.19 14.96 11.78
N PRO A 203 0.27 16.07 12.53
CA PRO A 203 -0.53 16.28 13.74
C PRO A 203 -2.04 16.21 13.48
N GLU A 204 -2.51 16.68 12.33
CA GLU A 204 -3.91 16.69 11.93
C GLU A 204 -4.48 15.27 11.81
N ASP A 205 -3.65 14.30 11.37
CA ASP A 205 -4.01 12.88 11.37
C ASP A 205 -4.26 12.38 12.81
N CYS A 206 -3.39 12.77 13.75
CA CYS A 206 -3.54 12.42 15.16
C CYS A 206 -4.81 13.01 15.78
N GLU A 207 -5.10 14.28 15.52
CA GLU A 207 -6.31 14.94 16.00
C GLU A 207 -7.58 14.27 15.47
N ALA A 208 -7.59 13.87 14.20
CA ALA A 208 -8.72 13.17 13.60
C ALA A 208 -8.96 11.80 14.27
N LEU A 209 -7.88 11.05 14.55
CA LEU A 209 -7.97 9.79 15.29
C LEU A 209 -8.50 9.99 16.72
N VAL A 210 -8.04 11.03 17.42
CA VAL A 210 -8.55 11.38 18.76
C VAL A 210 -10.05 11.66 18.74
N ARG A 211 -10.52 12.46 17.77
CA ARG A 211 -11.96 12.73 17.61
C ARG A 211 -12.75 11.46 17.34
N ALA A 212 -12.24 10.56 16.48
CA ALA A 212 -12.90 9.30 16.18
C ALA A 212 -13.00 8.40 17.42
N ALA A 213 -11.96 8.32 18.23
CA ALA A 213 -11.98 7.54 19.47
C ALA A 213 -13.03 8.04 20.46
N TRP A 214 -13.24 9.35 20.56
CA TRP A 214 -14.30 9.92 21.42
C TRP A 214 -15.70 9.52 20.96
N CYS A 215 -15.86 9.15 19.69
CA CYS A 215 -17.11 8.56 19.19
C CYS A 215 -17.26 7.07 19.54
N GLY A 216 -16.32 6.47 20.26
CA GLY A 216 -16.37 5.06 20.68
C GLY A 216 -15.92 4.06 19.62
N VAL A 217 -15.28 4.51 18.55
CA VAL A 217 -14.81 3.69 17.42
C VAL A 217 -13.39 3.17 17.71
N ALA A 218 -13.14 1.87 17.45
CA ALA A 218 -11.78 1.33 17.51
C ALA A 218 -10.96 1.80 16.31
N LEU A 219 -9.65 2.00 16.52
CA LEU A 219 -8.76 2.58 15.53
C LEU A 219 -7.63 1.63 15.14
N LEU A 220 -7.38 1.52 13.85
CA LEU A 220 -6.24 0.80 13.29
C LEU A 220 -5.42 1.77 12.46
N ALA A 221 -4.14 1.95 12.81
CA ALA A 221 -3.28 2.86 12.08
C ALA A 221 -1.84 2.34 12.00
N THR A 222 -1.05 2.90 11.09
CA THR A 222 0.39 2.64 11.04
C THR A 222 1.19 3.92 11.32
N ALA A 223 2.39 3.75 11.88
CA ALA A 223 3.31 4.86 12.10
C ALA A 223 4.76 4.42 11.92
N HIS A 224 5.61 5.39 11.56
CA HIS A 224 7.04 5.17 11.42
C HIS A 224 7.76 5.34 12.76
N ALA A 225 7.86 4.24 13.52
CA ALA A 225 8.66 4.17 14.73
C ALA A 225 9.23 2.76 14.88
N SER A 226 10.38 2.63 15.55
CA SER A 226 11.04 1.35 15.79
C SER A 226 10.59 0.67 17.08
N SER A 227 9.89 1.39 17.95
CA SER A 227 9.35 0.93 19.23
C SER A 227 8.33 1.93 19.76
N VAL A 228 7.60 1.56 20.81
CA VAL A 228 6.73 2.49 21.54
C VAL A 228 7.53 3.65 22.15
N ARG A 229 8.74 3.40 22.63
CA ARG A 229 9.62 4.46 23.12
C ARG A 229 9.98 5.47 22.02
N ASP A 230 10.42 5.00 20.85
CA ASP A 230 10.73 5.86 19.70
C ASP A 230 9.47 6.67 19.26
N LEU A 231 8.28 6.05 19.32
CA LEU A 231 7.02 6.75 19.06
C LEU A 231 6.82 7.94 20.02
N SER A 232 7.01 7.74 21.33
CA SER A 232 6.80 8.79 22.34
C SER A 232 7.80 9.93 22.25
N GLU A 233 9.01 9.68 21.75
CA GLU A 233 10.05 10.69 21.54
C GLU A 233 9.76 11.61 20.32
N ARG A 234 8.85 11.20 19.43
CA ARG A 234 8.52 11.97 18.22
C ARG A 234 7.34 12.93 18.45
N PRO A 235 7.54 14.25 18.26
CA PRO A 235 6.51 15.25 18.54
C PRO A 235 5.18 15.02 17.80
N VAL A 236 5.22 14.50 16.57
CA VAL A 236 4.02 14.21 15.76
C VAL A 236 3.09 13.22 16.46
N TYR A 237 3.62 12.22 17.17
CA TYR A 237 2.82 11.16 17.77
C TYR A 237 2.47 11.40 19.25
N ARG A 238 2.99 12.47 19.83
CA ARG A 238 2.74 12.80 21.25
C ARG A 238 1.27 12.80 21.62
N PRO A 239 0.33 13.39 20.83
CA PRO A 239 -1.08 13.37 21.15
C PRO A 239 -1.67 11.96 21.27
N LEU A 240 -1.16 10.99 20.49
CA LEU A 240 -1.64 9.60 20.52
C LEU A 240 -1.22 8.89 21.81
N VAL A 241 -0.02 9.19 22.31
CA VAL A 241 0.51 8.62 23.55
C VAL A 241 -0.18 9.24 24.75
N GLU A 242 -0.29 10.58 24.81
CA GLU A 242 -0.89 11.33 25.92
C GLU A 242 -2.38 11.02 26.13
N THR A 243 -3.10 10.77 25.04
CA THR A 243 -4.54 10.43 25.13
C THR A 243 -4.80 8.96 25.48
N GLY A 244 -3.76 8.10 25.46
CA GLY A 244 -3.92 6.67 25.68
C GLY A 244 -4.82 5.97 24.66
N LEU A 245 -4.88 6.53 23.44
CA LEU A 245 -5.75 6.09 22.35
C LEU A 245 -5.49 4.64 21.94
N PHE A 246 -4.22 4.26 21.95
CA PHE A 246 -3.77 2.93 21.67
C PHE A 246 -3.17 2.32 22.95
N SER A 247 -3.77 1.28 23.46
CA SER A 247 -3.21 0.54 24.61
C SER A 247 -2.11 -0.44 24.19
N ARG A 248 -2.12 -0.83 22.92
CA ARG A 248 -1.20 -1.82 22.36
C ARG A 248 -0.66 -1.34 21.02
N ALA A 249 0.61 -1.63 20.77
CA ALA A 249 1.26 -1.47 19.48
C ALA A 249 1.86 -2.80 19.02
N VAL A 250 1.75 -3.08 17.72
CA VAL A 250 2.49 -4.14 17.05
C VAL A 250 3.73 -3.54 16.44
N VAL A 251 4.90 -3.97 16.87
CA VAL A 251 6.19 -3.51 16.34
C VAL A 251 6.71 -4.54 15.33
N LEU A 252 6.82 -4.12 14.07
CA LEU A 252 7.22 -4.94 12.94
C LEU A 252 8.68 -4.65 12.57
N ASP A 253 9.50 -5.69 12.51
CA ASP A 253 10.89 -5.59 12.09
C ASP A 253 11.07 -5.72 10.56
N ARG A 254 12.33 -5.60 10.09
CA ARG A 254 12.66 -5.77 8.66
C ARG A 254 12.62 -7.22 8.17
N GLN A 255 12.48 -8.19 9.09
CA GLN A 255 12.39 -9.62 8.79
C GLN A 255 10.93 -10.10 8.77
N TRP A 256 9.97 -9.17 8.82
CA TRP A 256 8.53 -9.43 8.84
C TRP A 256 8.05 -10.13 10.11
N LYS A 257 8.86 -10.12 11.17
CA LYS A 257 8.46 -10.59 12.49
C LYS A 257 7.86 -9.43 13.27
N TRP A 258 6.81 -9.72 13.99
CA TRP A 258 6.16 -8.72 14.82
C TRP A 258 6.07 -9.18 16.29
N LYS A 259 6.03 -8.22 17.18
CA LYS A 259 5.77 -8.40 18.62
C LYS A 259 4.77 -7.35 19.08
N ILE A 260 4.06 -7.64 20.17
CA ILE A 260 3.18 -6.67 20.80
C ILE A 260 3.93 -5.96 21.92
N GLU A 261 3.82 -4.64 21.96
CA GLU A 261 4.28 -3.79 23.06
C GLU A 261 3.07 -3.05 23.65
N GLU A 262 3.03 -2.90 24.97
CA GLU A 262 2.03 -2.04 25.60
C GLU A 262 2.45 -0.58 25.46
N VAL A 263 1.49 0.27 25.12
CA VAL A 263 1.68 1.71 25.07
C VAL A 263 1.34 2.23 26.46
N ALA A 264 2.38 2.52 27.25
CA ALA A 264 2.22 3.10 28.59
C ALA A 264 1.51 4.45 28.48
N ARG A 265 0.56 4.68 29.43
CA ARG A 265 -0.07 5.98 29.63
C ARG A 265 0.89 7.00 30.22
#